data_56014d816d2dcfc04739e8e2816f78fe
#
_entry.id   56014d816d2dcfc04739e8e2816f78fe
#
_cell.length_a   1.000
_cell.length_b   1.000
_cell.length_c   1.000
_cell.angle_alpha   90.00
_cell.angle_beta   90.00
_cell.angle_gamma   90.00
#
_symmetry.space_group_name_H-M   'P 1'
#
loop_
_entity.id
_entity.type
_entity.pdbx_description
1 polymer ?
#
loop_
_entity_poly.entity_id
_entity_poly.type
_entity_poly.pdbx_seq_one_letter_code
_entity_poly.pdbx_strand_id
1 'polypeptide(L)'
;NVALYHGAIWGSHTDMDFMLEGEDSIDIFKGFDFAMLGDIHKRQSLDKEKRIWYSGSTVPQNFGETQQKGFLFWQIEDKDNFDVKFHPIKHVHPYVTFDWDSSLDSVVEEAKKLDHGSRIRIRATERLPYALARKISKKLRKDCGASDVVFKYDTANKEMPVSKEISAIAKAGLLDDRTIKKLLRNYNGDDVRSEAFW
;
A
#
# COMPACT_ATOMS: atom_id res chain seq x y z
N ASN A 1 10.17 23.50 22.85
CA ASN A 1 11.07 22.51 22.25
C ASN A 1 10.31 21.65 21.25
N VAL A 2 10.94 21.37 20.07
CA VAL A 2 10.35 20.52 19.02
C VAL A 2 11.25 19.35 18.77
N ALA A 3 10.71 18.12 18.86
CA ALA A 3 11.37 16.91 18.42
C ALA A 3 11.10 16.66 16.94
N LEU A 4 12.11 16.18 16.20
CA LEU A 4 11.97 15.62 14.86
C LEU A 4 12.38 14.16 14.94
N TYR A 5 11.54 13.26 14.43
CA TYR A 5 11.79 11.83 14.52
C TYR A 5 11.33 11.14 13.23
N HIS A 6 12.08 10.11 12.81
CA HIS A 6 11.74 9.29 11.65
C HIS A 6 11.82 7.82 12.03
N GLY A 7 10.69 7.17 12.11
CA GLY A 7 10.54 5.76 12.50
C GLY A 7 9.14 5.46 13.01
N ALA A 8 8.84 4.19 13.25
CA ALA A 8 7.56 3.74 13.76
C ALA A 8 7.51 3.85 15.29
N ILE A 9 6.52 4.59 15.81
CA ILE A 9 6.16 4.60 17.22
C ILE A 9 5.13 3.49 17.48
N TRP A 10 5.31 2.75 18.55
CA TRP A 10 4.39 1.69 18.97
C TRP A 10 2.95 2.22 19.07
N GLY A 11 2.01 1.48 18.47
CA GLY A 11 0.60 1.85 18.44
C GLY A 11 0.20 2.82 17.32
N SER A 12 1.15 3.27 16.48
CA SER A 12 0.80 3.98 15.24
C SER A 12 0.16 3.03 14.22
N HIS A 13 -0.59 3.57 13.26
CA HIS A 13 -1.35 2.78 12.28
C HIS A 13 -0.95 3.11 10.86
N THR A 14 -1.03 2.12 9.99
CA THR A 14 -0.98 2.32 8.53
C THR A 14 -2.32 2.85 8.00
N ASP A 15 -2.37 3.27 6.72
CA ASP A 15 -3.64 3.65 6.06
C ASP A 15 -4.68 2.50 6.03
N MET A 16 -4.25 1.25 6.14
CA MET A 16 -5.11 0.06 6.20
C MET A 16 -5.49 -0.34 7.64
N ASP A 17 -5.25 0.56 8.61
CA ASP A 17 -5.51 0.37 10.04
C ASP A 17 -4.74 -0.78 10.72
N PHE A 18 -3.66 -1.26 10.11
CA PHE A 18 -2.74 -2.15 10.80
C PHE A 18 -1.95 -1.37 11.84
N MET A 19 -2.01 -1.80 13.09
CA MET A 19 -1.21 -1.27 14.17
C MET A 19 0.25 -1.72 13.99
N LEU A 20 1.17 -0.78 14.14
CA LEU A 20 2.60 -1.03 14.04
C LEU A 20 3.20 -1.27 15.43
N GLU A 21 4.01 -2.31 15.52
CA GLU A 21 4.84 -2.62 16.68
C GLU A 21 6.21 -1.93 16.47
N GLY A 22 6.25 -0.62 16.73
CA GLY A 22 7.51 0.13 16.68
C GLY A 22 8.41 -0.20 17.85
N GLU A 23 9.73 0.01 17.70
CA GLU A 23 10.70 -0.20 18.76
C GLU A 23 10.56 0.84 19.88
N ASP A 24 10.14 2.06 19.54
CA ASP A 24 10.00 3.17 20.48
C ASP A 24 8.53 3.42 20.85
N SER A 25 8.32 3.88 22.08
CA SER A 25 7.02 4.36 22.56
C SER A 25 6.93 5.89 22.48
N ILE A 26 5.71 6.41 22.58
CA ILE A 26 5.47 7.87 22.65
C ILE A 26 6.24 8.57 23.79
N ASP A 27 6.65 7.80 24.80
CA ASP A 27 7.36 8.32 25.97
C ASP A 27 8.73 8.90 25.65
N ILE A 28 9.35 8.57 24.50
CA ILE A 28 10.62 9.19 24.07
C ILE A 28 10.49 10.69 23.85
N PHE A 29 9.27 11.20 23.66
CA PHE A 29 9.01 12.63 23.45
C PHE A 29 8.72 13.39 24.77
N LYS A 30 8.81 12.73 25.93
CA LYS A 30 8.69 13.42 27.23
C LYS A 30 9.75 14.50 27.36
N GLY A 31 9.31 15.73 27.67
CA GLY A 31 10.19 16.90 27.78
C GLY A 31 10.26 17.77 26.52
N PHE A 32 9.63 17.33 25.42
CA PHE A 32 9.39 18.15 24.25
C PHE A 32 7.96 18.73 24.29
N ASP A 33 7.82 19.97 23.78
CA ASP A 33 6.51 20.60 23.66
C ASP A 33 5.73 20.04 22.47
N PHE A 34 6.44 19.72 21.38
CA PHE A 34 5.89 19.17 20.14
C PHE A 34 6.80 18.09 19.57
N ALA A 35 6.22 17.15 18.80
CA ALA A 35 6.97 16.20 17.99
C ALA A 35 6.38 16.10 16.57
N MET A 36 7.24 16.26 15.57
CA MET A 36 6.91 16.13 14.15
C MET A 36 7.57 14.88 13.62
N LEU A 37 6.73 13.92 13.18
CA LEU A 37 7.15 12.56 12.89
C LEU A 37 7.04 12.26 11.39
N GLY A 38 8.00 11.49 10.87
CA GLY A 38 8.04 10.91 9.53
C GLY A 38 8.05 9.39 9.56
N ASP A 39 8.12 8.74 8.39
CA ASP A 39 8.08 7.31 8.12
C ASP A 39 6.67 6.76 7.87
N ILE A 40 5.71 7.05 8.73
CA ILE A 40 4.35 6.52 8.59
C ILE A 40 3.53 7.39 7.65
N HIS A 41 2.99 6.77 6.58
CA HIS A 41 2.27 7.47 5.51
C HIS A 41 0.84 7.89 5.89
N LYS A 42 0.27 7.31 6.95
CA LYS A 42 -1.02 7.73 7.50
C LYS A 42 -0.83 8.96 8.37
N ARG A 43 -1.51 10.06 8.02
CA ARG A 43 -1.59 11.23 8.88
C ARG A 43 -2.37 10.89 10.13
N GLN A 44 -1.74 11.07 11.29
CA GLN A 44 -2.36 10.79 12.58
C GLN A 44 -1.70 11.56 13.72
N SER A 45 -2.49 11.95 14.71
CA SER A 45 -1.98 12.40 16.01
C SER A 45 -1.83 11.18 16.92
N LEU A 46 -0.75 11.14 17.67
CA LEU A 46 -0.50 10.08 18.64
C LEU A 46 -0.95 10.43 20.05
N ASP A 47 -1.25 11.71 20.30
CA ASP A 47 -1.67 12.24 21.59
C ASP A 47 -3.01 12.99 21.52
N LYS A 48 -3.66 13.15 22.66
CA LYS A 48 -4.95 13.85 22.77
C LYS A 48 -4.81 15.36 22.59
N GLU A 49 -3.69 15.91 23.00
CA GLU A 49 -3.35 17.34 22.95
C GLU A 49 -2.96 17.78 21.54
N LYS A 50 -2.82 16.83 20.59
CA LYS A 50 -2.44 17.08 19.19
C LYS A 50 -1.09 17.76 19.03
N ARG A 51 -0.14 17.39 19.88
CA ARG A 51 1.24 17.91 19.90
C ARG A 51 2.23 16.96 19.19
N ILE A 52 1.83 15.70 18.98
CA ILE A 52 2.68 14.66 18.41
C ILE A 52 2.00 14.11 17.17
N TRP A 53 2.59 14.34 15.99
CA TRP A 53 1.94 14.00 14.70
C TRP A 53 2.87 13.34 13.72
N TYR A 54 2.35 12.31 13.06
CA TYR A 54 2.78 11.93 11.73
C TYR A 54 2.07 12.82 10.70
N SER A 55 2.84 13.52 9.88
CA SER A 55 2.29 14.33 8.78
C SER A 55 1.68 13.48 7.66
N GLY A 56 2.08 12.23 7.57
CA GLY A 56 1.79 11.34 6.46
C GLY A 56 2.65 11.64 5.24
N SER A 57 2.29 11.03 4.11
CA SER A 57 2.94 11.27 2.82
C SER A 57 2.22 12.35 2.02
N THR A 58 2.95 13.03 1.13
CA THR A 58 2.39 14.06 0.23
C THR A 58 1.68 13.47 -0.99
N VAL A 59 1.98 12.21 -1.33
CA VAL A 59 1.35 11.47 -2.42
C VAL A 59 1.06 10.04 -1.98
N PRO A 60 0.04 9.38 -2.53
CA PRO A 60 -0.16 7.94 -2.32
C PRO A 60 1.02 7.16 -2.92
N GLN A 61 1.47 6.11 -2.25
CA GLN A 61 2.57 5.27 -2.70
C GLN A 61 2.12 3.88 -3.16
N ASN A 62 0.90 3.49 -2.78
CA ASN A 62 0.32 2.21 -3.17
C ASN A 62 -1.21 2.25 -3.20
N PHE A 63 -1.83 1.15 -3.64
CA PHE A 63 -3.29 1.02 -3.75
C PHE A 63 -4.03 0.85 -2.42
N GLY A 64 -3.34 0.68 -1.32
CA GLY A 64 -3.93 0.56 0.02
C GLY A 64 -4.03 1.89 0.75
N GLU A 65 -3.42 2.94 0.22
CA GLU A 65 -3.41 4.24 0.86
C GLU A 65 -4.58 5.12 0.46
N THR A 66 -5.00 6.01 1.38
CA THR A 66 -5.98 7.04 1.07
C THR A 66 -5.46 8.00 0.00
N GLN A 67 -6.37 8.50 -0.83
CA GLN A 67 -6.03 9.52 -1.83
C GLN A 67 -5.95 10.93 -1.22
N GLN A 68 -6.39 11.14 0.02
CA GLN A 68 -6.23 12.42 0.74
C GLN A 68 -4.84 12.55 1.34
N LYS A 69 -3.87 12.89 0.52
CA LYS A 69 -2.49 13.16 0.92
C LYS A 69 -2.19 14.66 0.95
N GLY A 70 -1.17 15.03 1.71
CA GLY A 70 -0.82 16.44 1.89
C GLY A 70 0.24 16.63 2.97
N PHE A 71 0.24 17.78 3.60
CA PHE A 71 1.17 18.11 4.68
C PHE A 71 0.46 18.80 5.83
N LEU A 72 1.09 18.82 7.00
CA LEU A 72 0.67 19.59 8.16
C LEU A 72 1.41 20.91 8.18
N PHE A 73 0.66 21.99 8.30
CA PHE A 73 1.18 23.31 8.58
C PHE A 73 0.99 23.61 10.06
N TRP A 74 2.09 23.95 10.73
CA TRP A 74 2.11 24.29 12.14
C TRP A 74 2.29 25.79 12.32
N GLN A 75 1.40 26.39 13.08
CA GLN A 75 1.54 27.75 13.56
C GLN A 75 1.71 27.70 15.08
N ILE A 76 2.90 28.02 15.56
CA ILE A 76 3.26 27.92 16.97
C ILE A 76 3.67 29.30 17.46
N GLU A 77 2.89 29.87 18.34
CA GLU A 77 3.24 31.14 19.04
C GLU A 77 3.97 30.77 20.33
N ASP A 78 3.44 29.83 21.10
CA ASP A 78 4.08 29.26 22.27
C ASP A 78 3.56 27.82 22.50
N LYS A 79 3.95 27.18 23.62
CA LYS A 79 3.57 25.83 23.95
C LYS A 79 2.06 25.62 24.19
N ASP A 80 1.34 26.69 24.56
CA ASP A 80 -0.09 26.64 24.91
C ASP A 80 -0.97 27.30 23.82
N ASN A 81 -0.35 28.05 22.90
CA ASN A 81 -1.00 28.70 21.77
C ASN A 81 -0.41 28.27 20.45
N PHE A 82 -1.02 27.26 19.83
CA PHE A 82 -0.60 26.67 18.55
C PHE A 82 -1.80 26.16 17.76
N ASP A 83 -1.61 25.99 16.46
CA ASP A 83 -2.58 25.39 15.55
C ASP A 83 -1.87 24.45 14.56
N VAL A 84 -2.55 23.37 14.19
CA VAL A 84 -2.05 22.37 13.23
C VAL A 84 -3.09 22.17 12.15
N LYS A 85 -2.80 22.61 10.94
CA LYS A 85 -3.70 22.51 9.79
C LYS A 85 -3.20 21.54 8.75
N PHE A 86 -4.10 20.68 8.27
CA PHE A 86 -3.83 19.85 7.12
C PHE A 86 -4.10 20.59 5.82
N HIS A 87 -3.10 20.59 4.96
CA HIS A 87 -3.20 21.11 3.60
C HIS A 87 -3.16 19.95 2.59
N PRO A 88 -4.29 19.65 1.94
CA PRO A 88 -4.31 18.60 0.92
C PRO A 88 -3.53 19.02 -0.32
N ILE A 89 -2.79 18.10 -0.90
CA ILE A 89 -2.12 18.27 -2.19
C ILE A 89 -2.89 17.48 -3.24
N LYS A 90 -3.26 18.15 -4.32
CA LYS A 90 -3.79 17.46 -5.50
C LYS A 90 -2.63 16.74 -6.21
N HIS A 91 -2.68 15.41 -6.23
CA HIS A 91 -1.71 14.61 -6.99
C HIS A 91 -2.33 14.20 -8.33
N VAL A 92 -1.49 14.16 -9.36
CA VAL A 92 -1.91 13.94 -10.76
C VAL A 92 -1.83 12.47 -11.20
N HIS A 93 -1.29 11.58 -10.37
CA HIS A 93 -1.12 10.17 -10.71
C HIS A 93 -1.72 9.26 -9.62
N PRO A 94 -3.06 9.25 -9.46
CA PRO A 94 -3.71 8.48 -8.42
C PRO A 94 -3.55 6.98 -8.61
N TYR A 95 -3.60 6.25 -7.49
CA TYR A 95 -3.77 4.81 -7.45
C TYR A 95 -5.26 4.49 -7.40
N VAL A 96 -5.82 3.90 -8.44
CA VAL A 96 -7.26 3.63 -8.53
C VAL A 96 -7.50 2.14 -8.68
N THR A 97 -8.46 1.60 -7.94
CA THR A 97 -8.91 0.22 -8.07
C THR A 97 -10.29 0.19 -8.71
N PHE A 98 -10.42 -0.58 -9.78
CA PHE A 98 -11.71 -0.92 -10.39
C PHE A 98 -12.04 -2.37 -10.10
N ASP A 99 -13.28 -2.60 -9.69
CA ASP A 99 -13.80 -3.96 -9.58
C ASP A 99 -14.21 -4.45 -10.96
N TRP A 100 -13.78 -5.67 -11.29
CA TRP A 100 -14.08 -6.27 -12.57
C TRP A 100 -15.52 -6.79 -12.61
N ASP A 101 -16.34 -6.16 -13.43
CA ASP A 101 -17.74 -6.51 -13.68
C ASP A 101 -17.94 -7.33 -14.96
N SER A 102 -16.87 -7.87 -15.55
CA SER A 102 -16.84 -8.56 -16.84
C SER A 102 -17.03 -7.65 -18.06
N SER A 103 -17.01 -6.32 -17.88
CA SER A 103 -17.14 -5.33 -18.94
C SER A 103 -15.87 -4.51 -19.12
N LEU A 104 -15.17 -4.71 -20.24
CA LEU A 104 -14.01 -3.88 -20.57
C LEU A 104 -14.41 -2.42 -20.86
N ASP A 105 -15.58 -2.22 -21.45
CA ASP A 105 -16.01 -0.87 -21.84
C ASP A 105 -16.39 -0.04 -20.60
N SER A 106 -17.01 -0.67 -19.60
CA SER A 106 -17.28 -0.04 -18.29
C SER A 106 -15.99 0.47 -17.64
N VAL A 107 -14.99 -0.40 -17.51
CA VAL A 107 -13.69 -0.03 -16.92
C VAL A 107 -13.00 1.08 -17.72
N VAL A 108 -13.07 1.04 -19.04
CA VAL A 108 -12.44 2.06 -19.90
C VAL A 108 -13.14 3.41 -19.75
N GLU A 109 -14.47 3.46 -19.71
CA GLU A 109 -15.22 4.71 -19.52
C GLU A 109 -14.93 5.37 -18.16
N GLU A 110 -14.81 4.58 -17.10
CA GLU A 110 -14.41 5.10 -15.79
C GLU A 110 -12.93 5.56 -15.81
N ALA A 111 -12.04 4.79 -16.43
CA ALA A 111 -10.62 5.13 -16.50
C ALA A 111 -10.34 6.39 -17.35
N LYS A 112 -11.16 6.72 -18.35
CA LYS A 112 -11.06 7.98 -19.12
C LYS A 112 -11.29 9.24 -18.29
N LYS A 113 -11.94 9.12 -17.13
CA LYS A 113 -12.17 10.24 -16.21
C LYS A 113 -10.95 10.57 -15.35
N LEU A 114 -9.94 9.69 -15.36
CA LEU A 114 -8.73 9.85 -14.58
C LEU A 114 -7.68 10.71 -15.32
N ASP A 115 -6.80 11.34 -14.53
CA ASP A 115 -5.64 12.03 -15.07
C ASP A 115 -4.67 11.04 -15.74
N HIS A 116 -4.00 11.49 -16.80
CA HIS A 116 -2.93 10.72 -17.44
C HIS A 116 -1.82 10.36 -16.44
N GLY A 117 -1.29 9.15 -16.56
CA GLY A 117 -0.27 8.64 -15.61
C GLY A 117 -0.84 7.95 -14.38
N SER A 118 -2.17 7.86 -14.26
CA SER A 118 -2.82 7.10 -13.17
C SER A 118 -2.38 5.65 -13.16
N ARG A 119 -2.25 5.07 -11.95
CA ARG A 119 -1.96 3.65 -11.74
C ARG A 119 -3.26 2.94 -11.46
N ILE A 120 -3.56 1.92 -12.25
CA ILE A 120 -4.85 1.23 -12.22
C ILE A 120 -4.67 -0.20 -11.74
N ARG A 121 -5.47 -0.60 -10.75
CA ARG A 121 -5.61 -1.99 -10.32
C ARG A 121 -6.98 -2.50 -10.72
N ILE A 122 -7.00 -3.62 -11.44
CA ILE A 122 -8.23 -4.37 -11.71
C ILE A 122 -8.33 -5.47 -10.64
N ARG A 123 -9.39 -5.40 -9.82
CA ARG A 123 -9.69 -6.41 -8.80
C ARG A 123 -10.77 -7.33 -9.34
N ALA A 124 -10.52 -8.63 -9.37
CA ALA A 124 -11.47 -9.63 -9.82
C ALA A 124 -11.55 -10.80 -8.83
N THR A 125 -12.72 -11.43 -8.73
CA THR A 125 -12.97 -12.58 -7.86
C THR A 125 -12.31 -13.85 -8.39
N GLU A 126 -12.09 -13.91 -9.72
CA GLU A 126 -11.44 -15.05 -10.38
C GLU A 126 -10.31 -14.57 -11.29
N ARG A 127 -9.35 -15.45 -11.50
CA ARG A 127 -8.22 -15.15 -12.40
C ARG A 127 -8.72 -14.99 -13.84
N LEU A 128 -8.41 -13.82 -14.41
CA LEU A 128 -8.77 -13.55 -15.80
C LEU A 128 -7.87 -14.31 -16.76
N PRO A 129 -8.41 -14.80 -17.90
CA PRO A 129 -7.58 -15.38 -18.97
C PRO A 129 -6.49 -14.38 -19.40
N TYR A 130 -5.27 -14.87 -19.63
CA TYR A 130 -4.12 -14.04 -19.97
C TYR A 130 -4.37 -13.11 -21.16
N ALA A 131 -5.02 -13.61 -22.22
CA ALA A 131 -5.37 -12.82 -23.40
C ALA A 131 -6.29 -11.64 -23.06
N LEU A 132 -7.25 -11.84 -22.15
CA LEU A 132 -8.17 -10.80 -21.68
C LEU A 132 -7.44 -9.77 -20.81
N ALA A 133 -6.65 -10.22 -19.85
CA ALA A 133 -5.85 -9.31 -19.00
C ALA A 133 -4.89 -8.44 -19.84
N ARG A 134 -4.24 -9.04 -20.84
CA ARG A 134 -3.40 -8.32 -21.79
C ARG A 134 -4.19 -7.29 -22.62
N LYS A 135 -5.39 -7.65 -23.08
CA LYS A 135 -6.28 -6.74 -23.81
C LYS A 135 -6.68 -5.54 -22.95
N ILE A 136 -7.10 -5.78 -21.70
CA ILE A 136 -7.45 -4.75 -20.72
C ILE A 136 -6.26 -3.82 -20.51
N SER A 137 -5.09 -4.36 -20.15
CA SER A 137 -3.88 -3.57 -19.89
C SER A 137 -3.49 -2.71 -21.09
N LYS A 138 -3.49 -3.27 -22.31
CA LYS A 138 -3.17 -2.55 -23.54
C LYS A 138 -4.15 -1.39 -23.77
N LYS A 139 -5.44 -1.62 -23.56
CA LYS A 139 -6.48 -0.61 -23.79
C LYS A 139 -6.40 0.52 -22.77
N LEU A 140 -6.25 0.22 -21.50
CA LEU A 140 -6.11 1.21 -20.43
C LEU A 140 -4.85 2.08 -20.61
N ARG A 141 -3.72 1.49 -20.99
CA ARG A 141 -2.50 2.25 -21.28
C ARG A 141 -2.65 3.13 -22.52
N LYS A 142 -3.22 2.61 -23.60
CA LYS A 142 -3.35 3.33 -24.87
C LYS A 142 -4.43 4.41 -24.86
N ASP A 143 -5.63 4.07 -24.36
CA ASP A 143 -6.83 4.90 -24.54
C ASP A 143 -7.08 5.80 -23.30
N CYS A 144 -6.53 5.44 -22.14
CA CYS A 144 -6.72 6.19 -20.88
C CYS A 144 -5.41 6.75 -20.31
N GLY A 145 -4.26 6.46 -20.94
CA GLY A 145 -2.96 6.99 -20.49
C GLY A 145 -2.49 6.44 -19.15
N ALA A 146 -2.94 5.25 -18.76
CA ALA A 146 -2.48 4.62 -17.53
C ALA A 146 -0.98 4.32 -17.56
N SER A 147 -0.23 4.75 -16.54
CA SER A 147 1.19 4.47 -16.39
C SER A 147 1.45 3.03 -16.00
N ASP A 148 0.56 2.50 -15.16
CA ASP A 148 0.63 1.10 -14.73
C ASP A 148 -0.76 0.46 -14.63
N VAL A 149 -0.82 -0.86 -14.92
CA VAL A 149 -2.04 -1.66 -14.82
C VAL A 149 -1.68 -2.99 -14.19
N VAL A 150 -2.20 -3.22 -13.00
CA VAL A 150 -1.99 -4.46 -12.24
C VAL A 150 -3.31 -5.18 -12.01
N PHE A 151 -3.24 -6.50 -11.77
CA PHE A 151 -4.41 -7.32 -11.48
C PHE A 151 -4.31 -7.91 -10.08
N LYS A 152 -5.38 -7.76 -9.29
CA LYS A 152 -5.52 -8.42 -8.00
C LYS A 152 -6.69 -9.39 -8.07
N TYR A 153 -6.45 -10.62 -7.66
CA TYR A 153 -7.47 -11.65 -7.62
C TYR A 153 -7.82 -11.94 -6.16
N ASP A 154 -9.08 -11.67 -5.80
CA ASP A 154 -9.61 -12.04 -4.48
C ASP A 154 -10.06 -13.51 -4.55
N THR A 155 -9.10 -14.41 -4.75
CA THR A 155 -9.36 -15.83 -4.60
C THR A 155 -9.66 -16.08 -3.13
N ALA A 156 -10.95 -16.08 -2.77
CA ALA A 156 -11.38 -16.54 -1.46
C ALA A 156 -10.73 -17.90 -1.24
N ASN A 157 -9.76 -17.98 -0.33
CA ASN A 157 -9.13 -19.18 0.22
C ASN A 157 -9.42 -20.50 -0.53
N LYS A 158 -9.20 -20.57 -1.82
CA LYS A 158 -8.78 -21.84 -2.41
C LYS A 158 -7.35 -21.96 -1.91
N GLU A 159 -7.19 -22.67 -0.80
CA GLU A 159 -5.90 -23.25 -0.44
C GLU A 159 -5.30 -23.68 -1.78
N MET A 160 -4.23 -23.01 -2.19
CA MET A 160 -3.43 -23.58 -3.28
C MET A 160 -3.18 -25.01 -2.84
N PRO A 161 -3.46 -26.01 -3.67
CA PRO A 161 -3.12 -27.36 -3.30
C PRO A 161 -1.60 -27.39 -3.15
N VAL A 162 -1.14 -27.01 -1.94
CA VAL A 162 0.23 -27.25 -1.50
C VAL A 162 0.33 -28.75 -1.69
N SER A 163 1.13 -29.18 -2.67
CA SER A 163 1.22 -30.61 -2.96
C SER A 163 1.46 -31.30 -1.63
N LYS A 164 0.83 -32.44 -1.41
CA LYS A 164 0.97 -33.19 -0.15
C LYS A 164 2.45 -33.37 0.21
N GLU A 165 3.33 -33.36 -0.80
CA GLU A 165 4.78 -33.38 -0.69
C GLU A 165 5.38 -32.12 -0.05
N ILE A 166 4.96 -30.91 -0.49
CA ILE A 166 5.44 -29.64 0.11
C ILE A 166 4.96 -29.51 1.55
N SER A 167 3.72 -29.92 1.82
CA SER A 167 3.13 -29.93 3.16
C SER A 167 3.85 -30.92 4.09
N ALA A 168 4.24 -32.10 3.58
CA ALA A 168 5.01 -33.08 4.33
C ALA A 168 6.45 -32.62 4.62
N ILE A 169 7.10 -31.99 3.66
CA ILE A 169 8.47 -31.44 3.76
C ILE A 169 8.49 -30.27 4.76
N ALA A 170 7.51 -29.37 4.72
CA ALA A 170 7.38 -28.27 5.66
C ALA A 170 7.15 -28.75 7.11
N LYS A 171 6.28 -29.77 7.30
CA LYS A 171 6.03 -30.38 8.59
C LYS A 171 7.22 -31.15 9.16
N ALA A 172 8.09 -31.67 8.29
CA ALA A 172 9.30 -32.40 8.70
C ALA A 172 10.48 -31.48 9.05
N GLY A 173 10.35 -30.13 8.91
CA GLY A 173 11.43 -29.18 9.18
C GLY A 173 12.61 -29.28 8.19
N LEU A 174 12.41 -29.93 7.05
CA LEU A 174 13.43 -30.25 6.04
C LEU A 174 13.51 -29.19 4.91
N LEU A 175 13.12 -27.96 5.17
CA LEU A 175 13.27 -26.83 4.23
C LEU A 175 14.70 -26.31 4.29
N ASP A 176 15.64 -27.05 3.71
CA ASP A 176 16.97 -26.55 3.43
C ASP A 176 17.04 -25.90 2.03
N ASP A 177 18.08 -25.11 1.79
CA ASP A 177 18.35 -24.45 0.51
C ASP A 177 18.38 -25.40 -0.70
N ARG A 178 18.74 -26.65 -0.50
CA ARG A 178 18.84 -27.68 -1.53
C ARG A 178 17.45 -28.17 -1.94
N THR A 179 16.60 -28.39 -0.96
CA THR A 179 15.21 -28.82 -1.15
C THR A 179 14.41 -27.69 -1.81
N ILE A 180 14.60 -26.44 -1.38
CA ILE A 180 13.98 -25.25 -2.01
C ILE A 180 14.42 -25.13 -3.48
N LYS A 181 15.71 -25.24 -3.79
CA LYS A 181 16.21 -25.20 -5.17
C LYS A 181 15.70 -26.33 -6.05
N LYS A 182 15.47 -27.53 -5.49
CA LYS A 182 14.90 -28.66 -6.20
C LYS A 182 13.41 -28.45 -6.49
N LEU A 183 12.66 -27.91 -5.55
CA LEU A 183 11.25 -27.57 -5.72
C LEU A 183 11.08 -26.45 -6.76
N LEU A 184 11.92 -25.42 -6.74
CA LEU A 184 11.91 -24.33 -7.71
C LEU A 184 12.28 -24.78 -9.13
N ARG A 185 13.15 -25.79 -9.30
CA ARG A 185 13.48 -26.34 -10.63
C ARG A 185 12.34 -27.15 -11.25
N ASN A 186 11.48 -27.75 -10.44
CA ASN A 186 10.34 -28.53 -10.88
C ASN A 186 9.07 -27.69 -11.08
N TYR A 187 9.14 -26.40 -10.71
CA TYR A 187 8.06 -25.45 -10.93
C TYR A 187 8.20 -24.91 -12.36
N ASN A 188 7.31 -25.31 -13.26
CA ASN A 188 7.24 -24.74 -14.60
C ASN A 188 6.94 -23.25 -14.50
N GLY A 189 7.93 -22.41 -14.84
CA GLY A 189 8.07 -21.02 -14.49
C GLY A 189 7.12 -19.99 -15.11
N ASP A 190 5.86 -20.31 -15.36
CA ASP A 190 4.89 -19.34 -15.88
C ASP A 190 4.19 -18.48 -14.81
N ASP A 191 4.34 -18.82 -13.52
CA ASP A 191 3.61 -18.15 -12.43
C ASP A 191 4.47 -17.24 -11.52
N VAL A 192 5.79 -17.19 -11.67
CA VAL A 192 6.68 -16.53 -10.69
C VAL A 192 7.04 -15.07 -11.04
N ARG A 193 6.59 -14.53 -12.16
CA ARG A 193 6.96 -13.16 -12.58
C ARG A 193 6.01 -12.03 -12.17
N SER A 194 4.99 -12.28 -11.37
CA SER A 194 4.04 -11.23 -10.97
C SER A 194 4.02 -10.84 -9.49
N GLU A 195 4.78 -11.50 -8.63
CA GLU A 195 4.75 -11.24 -7.18
C GLU A 195 6.12 -11.08 -6.52
N ALA A 196 7.14 -10.82 -7.28
CA ALA A 196 8.41 -10.44 -6.68
C ALA A 196 8.61 -8.92 -6.83
N PHE A 197 8.75 -8.32 -5.67
CA PHE A 197 9.39 -7.04 -5.38
C PHE A 197 8.53 -5.81 -5.16
N TRP A 198 8.65 -5.44 -3.95
CA TRP A 198 8.61 -4.22 -3.15
C TRP A 198 7.30 -3.85 -2.53
#